data_7a16fc441b7aca884e8e25b31255c2ff
#
_entry.id   7a16fc441b7aca884e8e25b31255c2ff
#
_cell.length_a   1.000
_cell.length_b   1.000
_cell.length_c   1.000
_cell.angle_alpha   90.00
_cell.angle_beta   90.00
_cell.angle_gamma   90.00
#
_symmetry.space_group_name_H-M   'P 1'
#
loop_
_entity.id
_entity.type
_entity.pdbx_description
1 polymer ?
#
loop_
_entity_poly.entity_id
_entity_poly.type
_entity_poly.pdbx_seq_one_letter_code
_entity_poly.pdbx_strand_id
1 'polypeptide(L)' 'MPYSIRKLPNKNLYRVRQLNTGQVKAKATTLKKAQAQVRLLHMMN' A
#
# COMPACT_ATOMS: atom_id res chain seq x y z
N MET A 1 3.76 -3.31 -11.32
CA MET A 1 3.56 -3.81 -9.95
C MET A 1 2.08 -3.91 -9.65
N PRO A 2 1.64 -5.01 -9.05
CA PRO A 2 0.22 -5.19 -8.74
C PRO A 2 -0.28 -4.38 -7.55
N TYR A 3 0.61 -3.62 -6.92
CA TYR A 3 0.26 -2.82 -5.74
C TYR A 3 0.56 -1.36 -5.99
N SER A 4 -0.25 -0.50 -5.39
CA SER A 4 -0.09 0.94 -5.51
C SER A 4 -0.07 1.58 -4.12
N ILE A 5 0.83 2.53 -3.94
CA ILE A 5 0.90 3.32 -2.71
C ILE A 5 0.49 4.74 -3.06
N ARG A 6 -0.53 5.27 -2.37
CA ARG A 6 -1.02 6.61 -2.60
C ARG A 6 -1.07 7.40 -1.31
N LYS A 7 -0.63 8.65 -1.37
CA LYS A 7 -0.71 9.55 -0.22
C LYS A 7 -2.15 10.02 -0.05
N LEU A 8 -2.63 9.96 1.18
CA LEU A 8 -3.96 10.44 1.50
C LEU A 8 -3.97 11.97 1.57
N PRO A 9 -5.07 12.62 1.12
CA PRO A 9 -5.17 14.07 1.20
C PRO A 9 -5.22 14.54 2.65
N ASN A 10 -4.52 15.63 2.93
CA ASN A 10 -4.52 16.29 4.24
C ASN A 10 -3.99 15.42 5.37
N LYS A 11 -3.23 14.36 5.03
CA LYS A 11 -2.66 13.45 6.03
C LYS A 11 -1.28 13.01 5.59
N ASN A 12 -0.41 12.74 6.56
CA ASN A 12 0.91 12.15 6.29
C ASN A 12 0.83 10.62 6.30
N LEU A 13 -0.25 10.09 5.75
CA LEU A 13 -0.51 8.67 5.68
C LEU A 13 -0.66 8.23 4.23
N TYR A 14 -0.43 6.95 4.00
CA TYR A 14 -0.48 6.38 2.66
C TYR A 14 -1.43 5.18 2.65
N ARG A 15 -2.01 4.91 1.48
CA ARG A 15 -2.89 3.78 1.25
C ARG A 15 -2.18 2.78 0.34
N VAL A 16 -2.22 1.51 0.72
CA VAL A 16 -1.71 0.42 -0.11
C VAL A 16 -2.90 -0.32 -0.72
N ARG A 17 -2.94 -0.39 -2.04
CA ARG A 17 -4.04 -0.99 -2.77
C ARG A 17 -3.51 -2.02 -3.76
N GLN A 18 -4.20 -3.16 -3.83
CA GLN A 18 -3.89 -4.18 -4.83
C GLN A 18 -4.66 -3.88 -6.11
N LEU A 19 -3.93 -3.67 -7.21
CA LEU A 19 -4.54 -3.23 -8.47
C LEU A 19 -5.34 -4.34 -9.15
N ASN A 20 -4.92 -5.59 -9.01
CA ASN A 20 -5.60 -6.71 -9.68
C ASN A 20 -7.03 -6.90 -9.20
N THR A 21 -7.27 -6.76 -7.90
CA THR A 21 -8.59 -6.99 -7.32
C THR A 21 -9.25 -5.71 -6.85
N GLY A 22 -8.51 -4.62 -6.78
CA GLY A 22 -8.99 -3.37 -6.20
C GLY A 22 -9.06 -3.40 -4.69
N GLN A 23 -8.56 -4.44 -4.06
CA GLN A 23 -8.62 -4.59 -2.63
C GLN A 23 -7.63 -3.67 -1.93
N VAL A 24 -8.08 -3.00 -0.87
CA VAL A 24 -7.22 -2.14 -0.07
C VAL A 24 -6.55 -3.00 1.00
N LYS A 25 -5.21 -3.08 0.93
CA LYS A 25 -4.43 -3.86 1.90
C LYS A 25 -4.13 -3.07 3.15
N ALA A 26 -3.97 -1.75 3.03
CA ALA A 26 -3.79 -0.87 4.18
C ALA A 26 -4.52 0.43 3.90
N LYS A 27 -5.43 0.82 4.80
CA LYS A 27 -6.22 2.03 4.60
C LYS A 27 -5.43 3.30 4.88
N ALA A 28 -4.60 3.27 5.91
CA ALA A 28 -3.78 4.41 6.29
C ALA A 28 -2.57 3.91 7.05
N THR A 29 -1.39 4.19 6.52
CA THR A 29 -0.14 3.73 7.13
C THR A 29 0.96 4.71 6.75
N THR A 30 2.08 4.67 7.47
CA THR A 30 3.23 5.51 7.13
C THR A 30 3.86 4.99 5.84
N LEU A 31 4.59 5.88 5.15
CA LEU A 31 5.27 5.49 3.90
C LEU A 31 6.22 4.31 4.14
N LYS A 32 6.95 4.34 5.25
CA LYS A 32 7.89 3.29 5.58
C LYS A 32 7.18 1.94 5.72
N LYS A 33 6.06 1.92 6.44
CA LYS A 33 5.28 0.70 6.61
C LYS A 33 4.62 0.27 5.31
N ALA A 34 4.16 1.22 4.50
CA ALA A 34 3.56 0.91 3.22
C ALA A 34 4.55 0.23 2.30
N GLN A 35 5.77 0.75 2.22
CA GLN A 35 6.81 0.16 1.39
C GLN A 35 7.19 -1.23 1.88
N ALA A 36 7.30 -1.40 3.20
CA ALA A 36 7.60 -2.71 3.77
C ALA A 36 6.50 -3.72 3.47
N GLN A 37 5.25 -3.30 3.57
CA GLN A 37 4.13 -4.18 3.29
C GLN A 37 4.10 -4.61 1.82
N VAL A 38 4.34 -3.69 0.90
CA VAL A 38 4.39 -4.02 -0.53
C VAL A 38 5.52 -5.00 -0.80
N ARG A 39 6.66 -4.81 -0.16
CA ARG A 39 7.80 -5.72 -0.30
C ARG A 39 7.43 -7.13 0.18
N LEU A 40 6.77 -7.24 1.33
CA LEU A 40 6.35 -8.54 1.86
C LEU A 40 5.34 -9.21 0.94
N LEU A 41 4.38 -8.45 0.43
CA LEU A 41 3.37 -8.98 -0.50
C LEU A 41 4.02 -9.48 -1.78
N HIS A 42 5.06 -8.80 -2.26
CA HIS A 42 5.81 -9.24 -3.44
C HIS A 42 6.55 -10.54 -3.19
N MET A 43 7.08 -10.72 -1.98
CA MET A 43 7.81 -11.93 -1.64
C MET A 43 6.89 -13.14 -1.48
N MET A 44 5.61 -12.90 -1.22
CA MET A 44 4.64 -13.99 -1.02
C MET A 44 4.03 -14.49 -2.33
N ASN A 45 4.30 -13.81 -3.42
CA ASN A 45 3.78 -14.24 -4.73
C ASN A 45 4.77 -15.14 -5.44
#